data_dcff97234aa72fa7fc535d23ec0a3c08
#
_entry.id   dcff97234aa72fa7fc535d23ec0a3c08
#
_cell.length_a   1.000
_cell.length_b   1.000
_cell.length_c   1.000
_cell.angle_alpha   90.00
_cell.angle_beta   90.00
_cell.angle_gamma   90.00
#
_symmetry.space_group_name_H-M   'P 1'
#
loop_
_entity.id
_entity.type
_entity.pdbx_description
1 polymer ?
#
loop_
_entity_poly.entity_id
_entity_poly.type
_entity_poly.pdbx_seq_one_letter_code
_entity_poly.pdbx_strand_id
1 'polypeptide(L)'
;MAKQPLIAVVGSANVDLTTLNDVFPRPGETIFGKKFDLGFGGKGANQAVAARLCGANVGMVAKVGSDLFGPATVKNFESQGIDATHVRIAEGVSSGVAPIFVDPSGQNRIIVVKGANDTLSPEDVDAAEPLLRKADAIILQFEIPLRTVYHTVKFAKANGIRCIVNPAPAQPIDYKEMGGADYFIPNESEAEAITGMAVHSIDDAKKSAESFLRQGMRRVVITLGERGCLAAGPDRIELIPAFRVQAVDTTGAGDAFIGSLAVFLSEGLPEEEALPRANLYAALSTTKVGTQKSFCSRAEFEKEWRNRGGRL
;
A
#
# COMPACT_ATOMS: atom_id res chain seq x y z
N MET A 1 -21.28 19.63 -4.05
CA MET A 1 -20.16 18.74 -4.37
C MET A 1 -19.91 17.86 -3.14
N ALA A 2 -19.77 16.55 -3.29
CA ALA A 2 -19.40 15.68 -2.18
C ALA A 2 -18.05 16.15 -1.60
N LYS A 3 -17.88 16.09 -0.28
CA LYS A 3 -16.61 16.43 0.40
C LYS A 3 -15.52 15.50 -0.12
N GLN A 4 -14.43 16.06 -0.63
CA GLN A 4 -13.25 15.27 -1.00
C GLN A 4 -12.63 14.68 0.28
N PRO A 5 -12.48 13.35 0.40
CA PRO A 5 -11.97 12.76 1.62
C PRO A 5 -10.51 13.12 1.86
N LEU A 6 -10.10 13.17 3.12
CA LEU A 6 -8.71 13.32 3.55
C LEU A 6 -8.17 11.97 4.02
N ILE A 7 -7.17 11.46 3.33
CA ILE A 7 -6.47 10.22 3.68
C ILE A 7 -5.09 10.59 4.24
N ALA A 8 -4.80 10.13 5.44
CA ALA A 8 -3.45 10.20 5.99
C ALA A 8 -2.73 8.86 5.77
N VAL A 9 -1.50 8.91 5.29
CA VAL A 9 -0.67 7.71 5.14
C VAL A 9 0.52 7.83 6.08
N VAL A 10 0.63 6.91 7.03
CA VAL A 10 1.81 6.78 7.90
C VAL A 10 2.61 5.58 7.43
N GLY A 11 3.72 5.83 6.74
CA GLY A 11 4.40 4.73 6.05
C GLY A 11 5.72 5.07 5.41
N SER A 12 6.17 4.14 4.58
CA SER A 12 7.46 4.17 3.91
C SER A 12 7.48 5.03 2.65
N ALA A 13 8.68 5.50 2.34
CA ALA A 13 9.03 6.12 1.07
C ALA A 13 10.39 5.59 0.62
N ASN A 14 10.45 5.00 -0.56
CA ASN A 14 11.66 4.44 -1.15
C ASN A 14 11.99 5.09 -2.49
N VAL A 15 13.25 4.98 -2.90
CA VAL A 15 13.65 5.23 -4.28
C VAL A 15 13.97 3.90 -4.93
N ASP A 16 13.29 3.60 -6.03
CA ASP A 16 13.47 2.38 -6.81
C ASP A 16 14.57 2.61 -7.84
N LEU A 17 15.64 1.81 -7.75
CA LEU A 17 16.82 1.85 -8.61
C LEU A 17 16.79 0.65 -9.56
N THR A 18 16.06 0.79 -10.67
CA THR A 18 15.81 -0.32 -11.58
C THR A 18 16.91 -0.42 -12.64
N THR A 19 17.55 -1.57 -12.73
CA THR A 19 18.52 -1.89 -13.77
C THR A 19 18.00 -3.04 -14.64
N LEU A 20 17.91 -2.83 -15.95
CA LEU A 20 17.64 -3.88 -16.92
C LEU A 20 18.94 -4.53 -17.33
N ASN A 21 19.03 -5.84 -17.25
CA ASN A 21 20.22 -6.64 -17.57
C ASN A 21 19.84 -7.95 -18.26
N ASP A 22 20.76 -8.54 -19.01
CA ASP A 22 20.51 -9.82 -19.69
C ASP A 22 20.60 -11.01 -18.74
N VAL A 23 21.51 -10.94 -17.78
CA VAL A 23 21.80 -11.99 -16.82
C VAL A 23 22.12 -11.37 -15.47
N PHE A 24 21.96 -12.13 -14.40
CA PHE A 24 22.43 -11.68 -13.07
C PHE A 24 23.92 -12.03 -12.90
N PRO A 25 24.74 -11.14 -12.29
CA PRO A 25 26.14 -11.41 -12.07
C PRO A 25 26.34 -12.55 -11.06
N ARG A 26 27.36 -13.37 -11.31
CA ARG A 26 27.85 -14.37 -10.34
C ARG A 26 28.66 -13.69 -9.24
N PRO A 27 28.91 -14.35 -8.10
CA PRO A 27 29.80 -13.82 -7.08
C PRO A 27 31.17 -13.42 -7.68
N GLY A 28 31.58 -12.16 -7.45
CA GLY A 28 32.82 -11.61 -7.98
C GLY A 28 32.81 -11.15 -9.44
N GLU A 29 31.66 -11.30 -10.15
CA GLU A 29 31.52 -10.88 -11.54
C GLU A 29 31.01 -9.44 -11.64
N THR A 30 31.54 -8.70 -12.62
CA THR A 30 31.02 -7.39 -13.02
C THR A 30 30.43 -7.49 -14.42
N ILE A 31 29.17 -7.06 -14.60
CA ILE A 31 28.50 -7.04 -15.89
C ILE A 31 28.00 -5.64 -16.23
N PHE A 32 27.71 -5.40 -17.52
CA PHE A 32 27.07 -4.17 -17.94
C PHE A 32 25.55 -4.33 -17.96
N GLY A 33 24.83 -3.38 -17.33
CA GLY A 33 23.39 -3.23 -17.49
C GLY A 33 23.05 -2.55 -18.82
N LYS A 34 21.82 -2.78 -19.31
CA LYS A 34 21.32 -2.18 -20.57
C LYS A 34 20.67 -0.81 -20.37
N LYS A 35 19.95 -0.64 -19.26
CA LYS A 35 19.19 0.57 -18.96
C LYS A 35 19.10 0.73 -17.45
N PHE A 36 19.13 1.97 -17.03
CA PHE A 36 18.84 2.38 -15.65
C PHE A 36 17.59 3.26 -15.64
N ASP A 37 16.68 3.05 -14.69
CA ASP A 37 15.54 3.93 -14.40
C ASP A 37 15.48 4.21 -12.91
N LEU A 38 15.16 5.45 -12.55
CA LEU A 38 14.91 5.87 -11.18
C LEU A 38 13.44 6.14 -11.02
N GLY A 39 12.82 5.48 -10.03
CA GLY A 39 11.43 5.66 -9.66
C GLY A 39 11.29 6.01 -8.19
N PHE A 40 10.11 6.54 -7.83
CA PHE A 40 9.71 6.68 -6.44
C PHE A 40 8.77 5.53 -6.09
N GLY A 41 9.03 4.87 -4.96
CA GLY A 41 8.35 3.69 -4.49
C GLY A 41 8.19 3.69 -2.96
N GLY A 42 8.09 2.50 -2.42
CA GLY A 42 7.71 2.28 -1.01
C GLY A 42 6.19 2.17 -0.87
N LYS A 43 5.74 1.18 -0.11
CA LYS A 43 4.30 0.87 0.02
C LYS A 43 3.49 2.09 0.50
N GLY A 44 4.00 2.83 1.49
CA GLY A 44 3.36 4.05 1.97
C GLY A 44 3.20 5.10 0.86
N ALA A 45 4.28 5.41 0.15
CA ALA A 45 4.27 6.36 -0.94
C ALA A 45 3.34 5.93 -2.09
N ASN A 46 3.37 4.64 -2.45
CA ASN A 46 2.50 4.09 -3.50
C ASN A 46 1.02 4.21 -3.14
N GLN A 47 0.65 3.84 -1.91
CA GLN A 47 -0.73 3.93 -1.42
C GLN A 47 -1.20 5.39 -1.32
N ALA A 48 -0.30 6.31 -0.94
CA ALA A 48 -0.58 7.75 -0.95
C ALA A 48 -0.86 8.28 -2.36
N VAL A 49 -0.02 7.92 -3.34
CA VAL A 49 -0.20 8.31 -4.74
C VAL A 49 -1.49 7.70 -5.31
N ALA A 50 -1.76 6.43 -5.04
CA ALA A 50 -3.00 5.77 -5.47
C ALA A 50 -4.24 6.49 -4.91
N ALA A 51 -4.26 6.80 -3.62
CA ALA A 51 -5.35 7.55 -2.99
C ALA A 51 -5.50 8.95 -3.60
N ARG A 52 -4.38 9.66 -3.86
CA ARG A 52 -4.39 11.00 -4.46
C ARG A 52 -4.97 10.98 -5.86
N LEU A 53 -4.53 10.06 -6.71
CA LEU A 53 -5.02 9.91 -8.09
C LEU A 53 -6.47 9.41 -8.13
N CYS A 54 -6.89 8.61 -7.13
CA CYS A 54 -8.28 8.20 -6.95
C CYS A 54 -9.20 9.33 -6.47
N GLY A 55 -8.66 10.53 -6.16
CA GLY A 55 -9.42 11.74 -5.92
C GLY A 55 -9.44 12.26 -4.48
N ALA A 56 -8.67 11.68 -3.56
CA ALA A 56 -8.58 12.18 -2.18
C ALA A 56 -7.62 13.36 -2.04
N ASN A 57 -7.80 14.15 -0.98
CA ASN A 57 -6.69 14.89 -0.38
C ASN A 57 -5.84 13.91 0.42
N VAL A 58 -4.52 14.05 0.32
CA VAL A 58 -3.61 13.09 0.99
C VAL A 58 -2.53 13.84 1.76
N GLY A 59 -2.30 13.43 3.01
CA GLY A 59 -1.15 13.85 3.81
C GLY A 59 -0.26 12.66 4.12
N MET A 60 1.06 12.84 3.97
CA MET A 60 2.07 11.81 4.21
C MET A 60 2.82 12.06 5.50
N VAL A 61 2.92 11.04 6.34
CA VAL A 61 3.78 10.99 7.54
C VAL A 61 4.86 9.95 7.29
N ALA A 62 6.09 10.39 7.07
CA ALA A 62 7.21 9.53 6.68
C ALA A 62 8.55 10.12 7.13
N LYS A 63 9.61 9.31 7.02
CA LYS A 63 10.99 9.79 7.10
C LYS A 63 11.77 9.45 5.83
N VAL A 64 12.57 10.41 5.39
CA VAL A 64 13.52 10.28 4.29
C VAL A 64 14.92 10.64 4.79
N GLY A 65 15.95 10.19 4.09
CA GLY A 65 17.33 10.48 4.49
C GLY A 65 17.77 11.90 4.17
N SER A 66 18.93 12.30 4.73
CA SER A 66 19.61 13.55 4.39
C SER A 66 20.54 13.42 3.17
N ASP A 67 20.38 12.33 2.39
CA ASP A 67 21.08 12.10 1.12
C ASP A 67 20.40 12.80 -0.06
N LEU A 68 20.87 12.55 -1.29
CA LEU A 68 20.31 13.13 -2.50
C LEU A 68 18.85 12.72 -2.77
N PHE A 69 18.41 11.58 -2.26
CA PHE A 69 17.09 11.02 -2.51
C PHE A 69 16.00 11.63 -1.60
N GLY A 70 16.37 12.04 -0.38
CA GLY A 70 15.40 12.59 0.56
C GLY A 70 14.65 13.81 0.03
N PRO A 71 15.35 14.91 -0.33
CA PRO A 71 14.70 16.09 -0.90
C PRO A 71 13.96 15.80 -2.22
N ALA A 72 14.48 14.88 -3.05
CA ALA A 72 13.81 14.48 -4.29
C ALA A 72 12.48 13.75 -4.02
N THR A 73 12.43 12.92 -2.98
CA THR A 73 11.20 12.22 -2.56
C THR A 73 10.15 13.20 -2.04
N VAL A 74 10.54 14.18 -1.23
CA VAL A 74 9.64 15.24 -0.75
C VAL A 74 9.06 16.01 -1.94
N LYS A 75 9.91 16.45 -2.88
CA LYS A 75 9.49 17.15 -4.09
C LYS A 75 8.56 16.30 -4.96
N ASN A 76 8.77 14.98 -5.01
CA ASN A 76 7.86 14.08 -5.72
C ASN A 76 6.46 14.10 -5.09
N PHE A 77 6.34 13.99 -3.76
CA PHE A 77 5.04 14.10 -3.08
C PHE A 77 4.34 15.42 -3.40
N GLU A 78 5.05 16.54 -3.28
CA GLU A 78 4.50 17.87 -3.61
C GLU A 78 4.02 17.95 -5.06
N SER A 79 4.80 17.42 -6.01
CA SER A 79 4.43 17.40 -7.44
C SER A 79 3.19 16.56 -7.73
N GLN A 80 2.92 15.53 -6.91
CA GLN A 80 1.70 14.72 -6.96
C GLN A 80 0.52 15.38 -6.21
N GLY A 81 0.73 16.54 -5.57
CA GLY A 81 -0.28 17.22 -4.77
C GLY A 81 -0.58 16.52 -3.43
N ILE A 82 0.41 15.82 -2.89
CA ILE A 82 0.37 15.19 -1.56
C ILE A 82 0.99 16.17 -0.56
N ASP A 83 0.34 16.40 0.56
CA ASP A 83 0.87 17.21 1.66
C ASP A 83 2.04 16.47 2.32
N ALA A 84 3.26 17.00 2.14
CA ALA A 84 4.50 16.48 2.69
C ALA A 84 4.97 17.20 3.97
N THR A 85 4.14 18.02 4.60
CA THR A 85 4.47 18.80 5.81
C THR A 85 5.02 17.92 6.94
N HIS A 86 4.55 16.67 7.03
CA HIS A 86 4.99 15.69 8.03
C HIS A 86 5.98 14.64 7.47
N VAL A 87 6.61 14.91 6.34
CA VAL A 87 7.75 14.13 5.87
C VAL A 87 9.03 14.73 6.46
N ARG A 88 9.67 13.99 7.37
CA ARG A 88 10.84 14.45 8.12
C ARG A 88 12.13 13.96 7.48
N ILE A 89 13.17 14.79 7.50
CA ILE A 89 14.54 14.38 7.10
C ILE A 89 15.25 13.79 8.34
N ALA A 90 15.75 12.57 8.19
CA ALA A 90 16.57 11.89 9.21
C ALA A 90 18.04 12.19 8.94
N GLU A 91 18.65 13.05 9.76
CA GLU A 91 20.04 13.45 9.60
C GLU A 91 21.02 12.28 9.78
N GLY A 92 22.01 12.17 8.90
CA GLY A 92 23.04 11.13 8.94
C GLY A 92 22.52 9.71 8.57
N VAL A 93 21.28 9.59 8.08
CA VAL A 93 20.70 8.32 7.67
C VAL A 93 20.41 8.37 6.17
N SER A 94 20.60 7.26 5.45
CA SER A 94 20.22 7.14 4.04
C SER A 94 18.70 7.04 3.88
N SER A 95 18.18 7.52 2.77
CA SER A 95 16.81 7.25 2.37
C SER A 95 16.56 5.75 2.18
N GLY A 96 15.32 5.32 2.24
CA GLY A 96 14.93 3.98 1.82
C GLY A 96 15.21 3.81 0.33
N VAL A 97 15.84 2.71 -0.06
CA VAL A 97 16.12 2.41 -1.47
C VAL A 97 15.81 0.95 -1.79
N ALA A 98 15.38 0.71 -3.03
CA ALA A 98 15.15 -0.62 -3.57
C ALA A 98 15.95 -0.79 -4.88
N PRO A 99 17.20 -1.30 -4.85
CA PRO A 99 17.85 -1.85 -6.03
C PRO A 99 17.03 -2.98 -6.63
N ILE A 100 16.62 -2.82 -7.88
CA ILE A 100 15.77 -3.74 -8.64
C ILE A 100 16.50 -4.15 -9.91
N PHE A 101 16.73 -5.44 -10.08
CA PHE A 101 17.34 -6.01 -11.27
C PHE A 101 16.27 -6.79 -12.03
N VAL A 102 16.11 -6.48 -13.32
CA VAL A 102 15.08 -7.10 -14.16
C VAL A 102 15.76 -7.74 -15.37
N ASP A 103 15.49 -9.02 -15.61
CA ASP A 103 15.97 -9.75 -16.76
C ASP A 103 15.00 -9.67 -17.96
N PRO A 104 15.39 -10.16 -19.17
CA PRO A 104 14.55 -10.12 -20.35
C PRO A 104 13.25 -10.93 -20.26
N SER A 105 13.14 -11.87 -19.31
CA SER A 105 11.91 -12.62 -19.05
C SER A 105 10.93 -11.86 -18.17
N GLY A 106 11.33 -10.68 -17.64
CA GLY A 106 10.55 -9.90 -16.69
C GLY A 106 10.71 -10.36 -15.24
N GLN A 107 11.55 -11.35 -14.96
CA GLN A 107 11.87 -11.73 -13.59
C GLN A 107 12.68 -10.62 -12.92
N ASN A 108 12.30 -10.28 -11.68
CA ASN A 108 13.00 -9.29 -10.89
C ASN A 108 13.67 -9.90 -9.67
N ARG A 109 14.73 -9.23 -9.21
CA ARG A 109 15.37 -9.44 -7.90
C ARG A 109 15.48 -8.09 -7.22
N ILE A 110 14.94 -8.02 -6.00
CA ILE A 110 14.82 -6.77 -5.26
C ILE A 110 15.51 -6.92 -3.92
N ILE A 111 16.32 -5.92 -3.57
CA ILE A 111 16.91 -5.78 -2.24
C ILE A 111 16.37 -4.48 -1.66
N VAL A 112 15.63 -4.55 -0.55
CA VAL A 112 15.14 -3.34 0.12
C VAL A 112 16.06 -2.97 1.26
N VAL A 113 16.57 -1.73 1.23
CA VAL A 113 17.26 -1.10 2.34
C VAL A 113 16.32 -0.09 2.97
N LYS A 114 15.85 -0.35 4.18
CA LYS A 114 14.83 0.48 4.84
C LYS A 114 15.29 1.92 5.08
N GLY A 115 16.57 2.12 5.43
CA GLY A 115 17.12 3.45 5.67
C GLY A 115 16.28 4.25 6.67
N ALA A 116 15.96 5.49 6.33
CA ALA A 116 15.19 6.40 7.16
C ALA A 116 13.79 5.88 7.53
N ASN A 117 13.17 4.99 6.73
CA ASN A 117 11.89 4.38 7.08
C ASN A 117 11.95 3.66 8.43
N ASP A 118 13.08 3.03 8.76
CA ASP A 118 13.25 2.28 10.03
C ASP A 118 13.42 3.21 11.25
N THR A 119 13.54 4.51 11.02
CA THR A 119 13.63 5.54 12.06
C THR A 119 12.33 6.28 12.33
N LEU A 120 11.26 6.02 11.55
CA LEU A 120 9.95 6.63 11.81
C LEU A 120 9.44 6.17 13.18
N SER A 121 9.13 7.13 14.05
CA SER A 121 8.86 6.87 15.46
C SER A 121 7.45 7.27 15.88
N PRO A 122 6.95 6.81 17.05
CA PRO A 122 5.70 7.30 17.64
C PRO A 122 5.65 8.82 17.79
N GLU A 123 6.76 9.45 18.14
CA GLU A 123 6.85 10.92 18.31
C GLU A 123 6.64 11.66 16.98
N ASP A 124 7.04 11.07 15.85
CA ASP A 124 6.75 11.64 14.53
C ASP A 124 5.25 11.59 14.20
N VAL A 125 4.58 10.52 14.65
CA VAL A 125 3.11 10.37 14.56
C VAL A 125 2.42 11.40 15.43
N ASP A 126 2.86 11.58 16.67
CA ASP A 126 2.31 12.57 17.59
C ASP A 126 2.48 14.00 17.04
N ALA A 127 3.62 14.30 16.41
CA ALA A 127 3.85 15.58 15.75
C ALA A 127 2.92 15.82 14.54
N ALA A 128 2.37 14.75 13.96
CA ALA A 128 1.41 14.79 12.85
C ALA A 128 -0.06 14.77 13.32
N GLU A 129 -0.32 14.80 14.64
CA GLU A 129 -1.68 14.78 15.21
C GLU A 129 -2.65 15.77 14.55
N PRO A 130 -2.27 17.03 14.22
CA PRO A 130 -3.17 17.97 13.57
C PRO A 130 -3.67 17.54 12.19
N LEU A 131 -2.87 16.77 11.44
CA LEU A 131 -3.25 16.13 10.18
C LEU A 131 -4.13 14.91 10.46
N LEU A 132 -3.65 14.02 11.34
CA LEU A 132 -4.27 12.72 11.59
C LEU A 132 -5.70 12.86 12.13
N ARG A 133 -5.94 13.82 13.04
CA ARG A 133 -7.29 14.08 13.60
C ARG A 133 -8.32 14.54 12.57
N LYS A 134 -7.88 15.07 11.44
CA LYS A 134 -8.77 15.53 10.35
C LYS A 134 -9.01 14.45 9.30
N ALA A 135 -8.22 13.36 9.32
CA ALA A 135 -8.29 12.32 8.32
C ALA A 135 -9.59 11.50 8.45
N ASP A 136 -10.19 11.20 7.31
CA ASP A 136 -11.33 10.28 7.22
C ASP A 136 -10.85 8.82 7.32
N ALA A 137 -9.58 8.54 6.92
CA ALA A 137 -8.92 7.27 7.14
C ALA A 137 -7.39 7.42 7.27
N ILE A 138 -6.77 6.50 8.01
CA ILE A 138 -5.32 6.35 8.12
C ILE A 138 -4.92 5.00 7.51
N ILE A 139 -3.89 5.01 6.64
CA ILE A 139 -3.33 3.81 6.01
C ILE A 139 -1.94 3.54 6.59
N LEU A 140 -1.66 2.26 6.87
CA LEU A 140 -0.41 1.75 7.47
C LEU A 140 0.13 0.55 6.71
N GLN A 141 1.46 0.38 6.70
CA GLN A 141 2.16 -0.80 6.16
C GLN A 141 3.30 -1.20 7.10
N PHE A 142 3.99 -2.33 6.80
CA PHE A 142 5.04 -2.86 7.67
C PHE A 142 6.47 -2.60 7.16
N GLU A 143 6.65 -1.63 6.29
CA GLU A 143 8.00 -1.15 5.91
C GLU A 143 8.57 -0.12 6.91
N ILE A 144 7.82 0.23 7.94
CA ILE A 144 8.20 1.07 9.07
C ILE A 144 8.21 0.23 10.36
N PRO A 145 8.80 0.72 11.49
CA PRO A 145 8.81 -0.03 12.74
C PRO A 145 7.40 -0.37 13.25
N LEU A 146 7.17 -1.63 13.64
CA LEU A 146 5.87 -2.07 14.17
C LEU A 146 5.42 -1.27 15.40
N ARG A 147 6.35 -0.81 16.24
CA ARG A 147 6.01 0.06 17.38
C ARG A 147 5.27 1.34 16.93
N THR A 148 5.66 1.89 15.78
CA THR A 148 5.03 3.09 15.19
C THR A 148 3.69 2.73 14.57
N VAL A 149 3.58 1.57 13.93
CA VAL A 149 2.31 1.04 13.43
C VAL A 149 1.32 0.85 14.58
N TYR A 150 1.72 0.16 15.65
CA TYR A 150 0.85 -0.08 16.83
C TYR A 150 0.42 1.22 17.51
N HIS A 151 1.35 2.19 17.64
CA HIS A 151 1.03 3.50 18.19
C HIS A 151 -0.04 4.20 17.34
N THR A 152 0.09 4.17 16.01
CA THR A 152 -0.87 4.81 15.10
C THR A 152 -2.23 4.10 15.11
N VAL A 153 -2.25 2.75 15.21
CA VAL A 153 -3.51 1.98 15.37
C VAL A 153 -4.24 2.40 16.65
N LYS A 154 -3.51 2.52 17.78
CA LYS A 154 -4.09 3.02 19.05
C LYS A 154 -4.62 4.43 18.92
N PHE A 155 -3.86 5.32 18.28
CA PHE A 155 -4.27 6.71 18.03
C PHE A 155 -5.55 6.76 17.21
N ALA A 156 -5.62 6.02 16.09
CA ALA A 156 -6.80 5.97 15.24
C ALA A 156 -8.04 5.48 15.99
N LYS A 157 -7.90 4.38 16.74
CA LYS A 157 -8.97 3.82 17.57
C LYS A 157 -9.48 4.82 18.62
N ALA A 158 -8.56 5.49 19.33
CA ALA A 158 -8.91 6.44 20.37
C ALA A 158 -9.65 7.67 19.83
N ASN A 159 -9.44 8.00 18.57
CA ASN A 159 -10.04 9.16 17.91
C ASN A 159 -11.20 8.83 16.95
N GLY A 160 -11.59 7.53 16.86
CA GLY A 160 -12.67 7.09 15.96
C GLY A 160 -12.36 7.26 14.47
N ILE A 161 -11.08 7.24 14.09
CA ILE A 161 -10.61 7.39 12.70
C ILE A 161 -10.46 6.00 12.11
N ARG A 162 -10.99 5.80 10.89
CA ARG A 162 -10.84 4.53 10.18
C ARG A 162 -9.36 4.19 9.97
N CYS A 163 -8.96 2.99 10.38
CA CYS A 163 -7.59 2.51 10.28
C CYS A 163 -7.51 1.29 9.35
N ILE A 164 -6.72 1.41 8.29
CA ILE A 164 -6.50 0.37 7.27
C ILE A 164 -5.05 -0.06 7.35
N VAL A 165 -4.81 -1.34 7.65
CA VAL A 165 -3.47 -1.90 7.78
C VAL A 165 -3.21 -2.92 6.69
N ASN A 166 -2.17 -2.69 5.89
CA ASN A 166 -1.58 -3.65 4.97
C ASN A 166 -0.34 -4.28 5.65
N PRO A 167 -0.38 -5.55 6.06
CA PRO A 167 0.73 -6.19 6.78
C PRO A 167 1.86 -6.61 5.84
N ALA A 168 2.33 -5.71 5.01
CA ALA A 168 3.33 -5.92 3.97
C ALA A 168 4.60 -5.09 4.20
N PRO A 169 5.80 -5.68 4.14
CA PRO A 169 6.06 -7.13 4.08
C PRO A 169 5.67 -7.83 5.37
N ALA A 170 5.23 -9.09 5.25
CA ALA A 170 4.78 -9.87 6.39
C ALA A 170 5.87 -10.06 7.44
N GLN A 171 5.50 -9.92 8.70
CA GLN A 171 6.35 -10.19 9.86
C GLN A 171 5.47 -10.59 11.05
N PRO A 172 6.02 -11.23 12.10
CA PRO A 172 5.27 -11.56 13.31
C PRO A 172 4.63 -10.32 13.94
N ILE A 173 3.38 -10.42 14.33
CA ILE A 173 2.58 -9.32 14.91
C ILE A 173 2.05 -9.65 16.30
N ASP A 174 1.86 -8.63 17.11
CA ASP A 174 1.01 -8.70 18.28
C ASP A 174 -0.44 -8.37 17.90
N TYR A 175 -1.30 -9.38 17.89
CA TYR A 175 -2.71 -9.23 17.53
C TYR A 175 -3.47 -8.29 18.47
N LYS A 176 -3.08 -8.20 19.75
CA LYS A 176 -3.70 -7.26 20.70
C LYS A 176 -3.45 -5.82 20.31
N GLU A 177 -2.24 -5.53 19.85
CA GLU A 177 -1.85 -4.21 19.37
C GLU A 177 -2.56 -3.84 18.05
N MET A 178 -2.86 -4.84 17.21
CA MET A 178 -3.59 -4.67 15.94
C MET A 178 -5.12 -4.57 16.10
N GLY A 179 -5.70 -4.96 17.24
CA GLY A 179 -7.16 -5.02 17.47
C GLY A 179 -7.89 -3.66 17.41
N GLY A 180 -7.20 -2.59 17.05
CA GLY A 180 -7.76 -1.26 16.77
C GLY A 180 -7.95 -0.98 15.28
N ALA A 181 -7.38 -1.79 14.39
CA ALA A 181 -7.53 -1.63 12.95
C ALA A 181 -8.95 -1.99 12.50
N ASP A 182 -9.54 -1.16 11.63
CA ASP A 182 -10.84 -1.45 11.05
C ASP A 182 -10.74 -2.45 9.91
N TYR A 183 -9.67 -2.35 9.11
CA TYR A 183 -9.36 -3.26 8.00
C TYR A 183 -7.93 -3.79 8.13
N PHE A 184 -7.77 -5.09 7.99
CA PHE A 184 -6.49 -5.79 7.89
C PHE A 184 -6.42 -6.47 6.52
N ILE A 185 -5.48 -6.01 5.66
CA ILE A 185 -5.50 -6.34 4.23
C ILE A 185 -4.18 -7.00 3.81
N PRO A 186 -3.98 -8.31 4.07
CA PRO A 186 -2.88 -9.09 3.53
C PRO A 186 -3.17 -9.56 2.11
N ASN A 187 -2.12 -9.94 1.37
CA ASN A 187 -2.23 -10.84 0.23
C ASN A 187 -2.09 -12.30 0.68
N GLU A 188 -2.08 -13.26 -0.27
CA GLU A 188 -2.00 -14.70 0.00
C GLU A 188 -0.72 -15.06 0.76
N SER A 189 0.44 -14.59 0.29
CA SER A 189 1.74 -14.89 0.91
C SER A 189 1.91 -14.21 2.28
N GLU A 190 1.38 -13.02 2.45
CA GLU A 190 1.38 -12.31 3.73
C GLU A 190 0.47 -13.01 4.74
N ALA A 191 -0.72 -13.44 4.30
CA ALA A 191 -1.64 -14.20 5.13
C ALA A 191 -1.03 -15.53 5.55
N GLU A 192 -0.38 -16.26 4.64
CA GLU A 192 0.35 -17.49 4.93
C GLU A 192 1.49 -17.25 5.92
N ALA A 193 2.33 -16.25 5.70
CA ALA A 193 3.47 -15.97 6.56
C ALA A 193 3.06 -15.57 7.99
N ILE A 194 1.95 -14.86 8.17
CA ILE A 194 1.48 -14.42 9.48
C ILE A 194 0.72 -15.52 10.22
N THR A 195 -0.11 -16.32 9.51
CA THR A 195 -0.94 -17.38 10.13
C THR A 195 -0.24 -18.73 10.23
N GLY A 196 0.80 -18.94 9.42
CA GLY A 196 1.43 -20.27 9.25
C GLY A 196 0.58 -21.26 8.45
N MET A 197 -0.53 -20.82 7.85
CA MET A 197 -1.43 -21.65 7.05
C MET A 197 -1.29 -21.33 5.58
N ALA A 198 -1.07 -22.35 4.73
CA ALA A 198 -1.00 -22.17 3.29
C ALA A 198 -2.28 -21.55 2.72
N VAL A 199 -2.13 -20.64 1.75
CA VAL A 199 -3.24 -19.92 1.10
C VAL A 199 -3.16 -20.12 -0.42
N HIS A 200 -3.48 -21.34 -0.89
CA HIS A 200 -3.43 -21.70 -2.32
C HIS A 200 -4.82 -21.73 -2.98
N SER A 201 -5.87 -21.83 -2.18
CA SER A 201 -7.26 -21.89 -2.63
C SER A 201 -8.13 -20.83 -1.95
N ILE A 202 -9.34 -20.64 -2.47
CA ILE A 202 -10.35 -19.76 -1.82
C ILE A 202 -10.73 -20.31 -0.44
N ASP A 203 -10.79 -21.62 -0.29
CA ASP A 203 -11.13 -22.24 1.01
C ASP A 203 -10.00 -22.08 2.02
N ASP A 204 -8.74 -22.08 1.58
CA ASP A 204 -7.61 -21.75 2.47
C ASP A 204 -7.65 -20.28 2.87
N ALA A 205 -7.96 -19.38 1.93
CA ALA A 205 -8.14 -17.97 2.23
C ALA A 205 -9.26 -17.72 3.25
N LYS A 206 -10.38 -18.46 3.17
CA LYS A 206 -11.46 -18.40 4.18
C LYS A 206 -10.96 -18.82 5.56
N LYS A 207 -10.25 -19.95 5.66
CA LYS A 207 -9.68 -20.45 6.93
C LYS A 207 -8.69 -19.45 7.53
N SER A 208 -7.84 -18.86 6.68
CA SER A 208 -6.88 -17.82 7.10
C SER A 208 -7.62 -16.58 7.61
N ALA A 209 -8.64 -16.10 6.88
CA ALA A 209 -9.45 -14.96 7.31
C ALA A 209 -10.18 -15.23 8.64
N GLU A 210 -10.77 -16.41 8.82
CA GLU A 210 -11.38 -16.82 10.09
C GLU A 210 -10.36 -16.86 11.23
N SER A 211 -9.11 -17.27 10.95
CA SER A 211 -8.04 -17.24 11.95
C SER A 211 -7.75 -15.81 12.41
N PHE A 212 -7.64 -14.85 11.50
CA PHE A 212 -7.46 -13.44 11.83
C PHE A 212 -8.64 -12.88 12.65
N LEU A 213 -9.89 -13.21 12.27
CA LEU A 213 -11.08 -12.79 13.02
C LEU A 213 -11.07 -13.35 14.45
N ARG A 214 -10.72 -14.63 14.64
CA ARG A 214 -10.57 -15.25 15.98
C ARG A 214 -9.49 -14.57 16.83
N GLN A 215 -8.47 -14.00 16.20
CA GLN A 215 -7.41 -13.22 16.86
C GLN A 215 -7.81 -11.76 17.14
N GLY A 216 -9.04 -11.36 16.82
CA GLY A 216 -9.59 -10.06 17.15
C GLY A 216 -9.54 -9.00 16.04
N MET A 217 -9.18 -9.37 14.80
CA MET A 217 -9.34 -8.47 13.66
C MET A 217 -10.82 -8.22 13.37
N ARG A 218 -11.19 -6.97 13.06
CA ARG A 218 -12.60 -6.58 12.83
C ARG A 218 -13.08 -6.92 11.42
N ARG A 219 -12.27 -6.58 10.42
CA ARG A 219 -12.48 -6.88 9.01
C ARG A 219 -11.17 -7.34 8.40
N VAL A 220 -11.21 -8.41 7.64
CA VAL A 220 -10.06 -8.96 6.92
C VAL A 220 -10.38 -8.99 5.44
N VAL A 221 -9.49 -8.44 4.61
CA VAL A 221 -9.62 -8.53 3.16
C VAL A 221 -8.34 -9.17 2.62
N ILE A 222 -8.43 -10.41 2.17
CA ILE A 222 -7.27 -11.10 1.56
C ILE A 222 -7.32 -10.86 0.05
N THR A 223 -6.32 -10.17 -0.49
CA THR A 223 -6.19 -9.99 -1.94
C THR A 223 -5.65 -11.26 -2.58
N LEU A 224 -6.29 -11.71 -3.67
CA LEU A 224 -6.09 -13.02 -4.31
C LEU A 224 -5.68 -12.89 -5.79
N GLY A 225 -5.00 -11.79 -6.14
CA GLY A 225 -4.55 -11.52 -7.50
C GLY A 225 -5.68 -11.54 -8.52
N GLU A 226 -5.56 -12.36 -9.55
CA GLU A 226 -6.56 -12.49 -10.62
C GLU A 226 -7.91 -13.07 -10.17
N ARG A 227 -7.97 -13.64 -8.95
CA ARG A 227 -9.21 -14.15 -8.34
C ARG A 227 -10.00 -13.05 -7.62
N GLY A 228 -9.45 -11.85 -7.43
CA GLY A 228 -10.09 -10.73 -6.74
C GLY A 228 -9.68 -10.61 -5.27
N CYS A 229 -10.64 -10.49 -4.37
CA CYS A 229 -10.35 -10.45 -2.93
C CYS A 229 -11.44 -11.19 -2.13
N LEU A 230 -11.05 -11.73 -0.99
CA LEU A 230 -11.95 -12.33 0.00
C LEU A 230 -12.15 -11.36 1.14
N ALA A 231 -13.36 -10.85 1.32
CA ALA A 231 -13.72 -9.99 2.45
C ALA A 231 -14.37 -10.84 3.54
N ALA A 232 -13.90 -10.70 4.77
CA ALA A 232 -14.37 -11.42 5.93
C ALA A 232 -14.65 -10.48 7.11
N GLY A 233 -15.78 -10.66 7.73
CA GLY A 233 -16.21 -10.00 8.96
C GLY A 233 -16.97 -10.92 9.86
N PRO A 234 -17.50 -10.44 11.01
CA PRO A 234 -18.18 -11.28 11.98
C PRO A 234 -19.35 -12.09 11.40
N ASP A 235 -20.08 -11.50 10.46
CA ASP A 235 -21.36 -12.03 9.97
C ASP A 235 -21.28 -12.61 8.56
N ARG A 236 -20.21 -12.33 7.82
CA ARG A 236 -20.13 -12.66 6.39
C ARG A 236 -18.69 -12.87 5.93
N ILE A 237 -18.50 -13.89 5.10
CA ILE A 237 -17.30 -14.11 4.30
C ILE A 237 -17.74 -14.17 2.83
N GLU A 238 -17.15 -13.33 2.00
CA GLU A 238 -17.55 -13.20 0.60
C GLU A 238 -16.33 -13.07 -0.32
N LEU A 239 -16.38 -13.73 -1.45
CA LEU A 239 -15.43 -13.56 -2.55
C LEU A 239 -15.95 -12.47 -3.49
N ILE A 240 -15.17 -11.41 -3.64
CA ILE A 240 -15.41 -10.34 -4.61
C ILE A 240 -14.50 -10.62 -5.83
N PRO A 241 -15.06 -10.96 -6.99
CA PRO A 241 -14.27 -11.35 -8.15
C PRO A 241 -13.46 -10.19 -8.71
N ALA A 242 -12.31 -10.51 -9.32
CA ALA A 242 -11.51 -9.54 -10.05
C ALA A 242 -12.15 -9.16 -11.40
N PHE A 243 -11.75 -8.02 -11.91
CA PHE A 243 -12.04 -7.62 -13.29
C PHE A 243 -10.97 -8.16 -14.24
N ARG A 244 -11.39 -8.78 -15.33
CA ARG A 244 -10.46 -9.25 -16.36
C ARG A 244 -9.85 -8.09 -17.12
N VAL A 245 -8.53 -8.05 -17.16
CA VAL A 245 -7.69 -7.11 -17.91
C VAL A 245 -6.51 -7.86 -18.53
N GLN A 246 -5.87 -7.25 -19.52
CA GLN A 246 -4.59 -7.74 -20.02
C GLN A 246 -3.47 -7.16 -19.15
N ALA A 247 -3.04 -7.91 -18.17
CA ALA A 247 -1.96 -7.50 -17.29
C ALA A 247 -0.61 -7.47 -18.01
N VAL A 248 0.18 -6.43 -17.73
CA VAL A 248 1.54 -6.21 -18.25
C VAL A 248 2.53 -6.25 -17.09
N ASP A 249 2.20 -5.60 -15.97
CA ASP A 249 3.05 -5.53 -14.76
C ASP A 249 2.14 -5.45 -13.53
N THR A 250 2.28 -6.40 -12.61
CA THR A 250 1.44 -6.47 -11.40
C THR A 250 2.02 -5.72 -10.21
N THR A 251 3.18 -5.07 -10.38
CA THR A 251 3.85 -4.32 -9.32
C THR A 251 2.97 -3.16 -8.83
N GLY A 252 2.75 -3.09 -7.52
CA GLY A 252 1.95 -2.03 -6.91
C GLY A 252 0.43 -2.21 -7.00
N ALA A 253 -0.09 -3.31 -7.57
CA ALA A 253 -1.54 -3.56 -7.64
C ALA A 253 -2.20 -3.62 -6.25
N GLY A 254 -1.52 -4.20 -5.25
CA GLY A 254 -1.96 -4.18 -3.85
C GLY A 254 -2.01 -2.78 -3.27
N ASP A 255 -1.02 -1.94 -3.59
CA ASP A 255 -1.00 -0.53 -3.15
C ASP A 255 -2.12 0.27 -3.80
N ALA A 256 -2.37 0.04 -5.10
CA ALA A 256 -3.50 0.61 -5.83
C ALA A 256 -4.84 0.21 -5.22
N PHE A 257 -5.00 -1.07 -4.85
CA PHE A 257 -6.19 -1.58 -4.17
C PHE A 257 -6.43 -0.85 -2.85
N ILE A 258 -5.42 -0.78 -1.98
CA ILE A 258 -5.54 -0.22 -0.63
C ILE A 258 -5.78 1.29 -0.68
N GLY A 259 -5.00 2.01 -1.49
CA GLY A 259 -5.17 3.46 -1.65
C GLY A 259 -6.56 3.83 -2.15
N SER A 260 -7.05 3.15 -3.18
CA SER A 260 -8.39 3.40 -3.74
C SER A 260 -9.51 2.94 -2.80
N LEU A 261 -9.37 1.80 -2.11
CA LEU A 261 -10.34 1.33 -1.12
C LEU A 261 -10.54 2.35 0.00
N ALA A 262 -9.43 2.92 0.51
CA ALA A 262 -9.50 3.95 1.54
C ALA A 262 -10.33 5.16 1.06
N VAL A 263 -10.17 5.56 -0.19
CA VAL A 263 -10.94 6.67 -0.78
C VAL A 263 -12.42 6.31 -0.87
N PHE A 264 -12.77 5.18 -1.49
CA PHE A 264 -14.15 4.78 -1.70
C PHE A 264 -14.91 4.61 -0.37
N LEU A 265 -14.27 4.00 0.63
CA LEU A 265 -14.87 3.88 1.97
C LEU A 265 -15.04 5.25 2.66
N SER A 266 -14.13 6.19 2.41
CA SER A 266 -14.18 7.55 3.01
C SER A 266 -15.13 8.49 2.28
N GLU A 267 -15.50 8.17 1.04
CA GLU A 267 -16.62 8.80 0.32
C GLU A 267 -18.00 8.34 0.84
N GLY A 268 -18.02 7.34 1.75
CA GLY A 268 -19.24 6.81 2.36
C GLY A 268 -19.87 5.64 1.59
N LEU A 269 -19.15 5.08 0.61
CA LEU A 269 -19.64 3.87 -0.06
C LEU A 269 -19.65 2.69 0.91
N PRO A 270 -20.70 1.86 0.88
CA PRO A 270 -20.70 0.62 1.64
C PRO A 270 -19.65 -0.35 1.07
N GLU A 271 -19.21 -1.30 1.90
CA GLU A 271 -18.12 -2.22 1.58
C GLU A 271 -18.36 -3.01 0.29
N GLU A 272 -19.61 -3.46 0.08
CA GLU A 272 -20.05 -4.18 -1.12
C GLU A 272 -19.95 -3.38 -2.42
N GLU A 273 -19.85 -2.06 -2.33
CA GLU A 273 -19.61 -1.16 -3.46
C GLU A 273 -18.15 -0.72 -3.56
N ALA A 274 -17.49 -0.51 -2.43
CA ALA A 274 -16.10 -0.05 -2.37
C ALA A 274 -15.11 -1.12 -2.85
N LEU A 275 -15.28 -2.38 -2.43
CA LEU A 275 -14.38 -3.48 -2.78
C LEU A 275 -14.34 -3.79 -4.29
N PRO A 276 -15.48 -3.90 -5.01
CA PRO A 276 -15.44 -4.07 -6.47
C PRO A 276 -14.73 -2.90 -7.18
N ARG A 277 -14.93 -1.66 -6.71
CA ARG A 277 -14.23 -0.49 -7.27
C ARG A 277 -12.73 -0.56 -7.04
N ALA A 278 -12.30 -0.95 -5.84
CA ALA A 278 -10.89 -1.14 -5.51
C ALA A 278 -10.26 -2.27 -6.35
N ASN A 279 -10.97 -3.38 -6.56
CA ASN A 279 -10.54 -4.46 -7.46
C ASN A 279 -10.35 -3.97 -8.89
N LEU A 280 -11.27 -3.15 -9.43
CA LEU A 280 -11.10 -2.58 -10.76
C LEU A 280 -9.91 -1.61 -10.80
N TYR A 281 -9.76 -0.72 -9.82
CA TYR A 281 -8.66 0.23 -9.77
C TYR A 281 -7.30 -0.49 -9.75
N ALA A 282 -7.19 -1.54 -8.93
CA ALA A 282 -6.01 -2.42 -8.90
C ALA A 282 -5.78 -3.15 -10.24
N ALA A 283 -6.84 -3.69 -10.86
CA ALA A 283 -6.73 -4.33 -12.16
C ALA A 283 -6.23 -3.35 -13.24
N LEU A 284 -6.73 -2.12 -13.27
CA LEU A 284 -6.28 -1.10 -14.22
C LEU A 284 -4.80 -0.74 -14.04
N SER A 285 -4.28 -0.71 -12.81
CA SER A 285 -2.86 -0.45 -12.56
C SER A 285 -1.96 -1.50 -13.20
N THR A 286 -2.42 -2.75 -13.33
CA THR A 286 -1.61 -3.82 -13.93
C THR A 286 -1.48 -3.73 -15.46
N THR A 287 -2.21 -2.85 -16.11
CA THR A 287 -2.19 -2.71 -17.58
C THR A 287 -1.05 -1.87 -18.13
N LYS A 288 -0.24 -1.27 -17.25
CA LYS A 288 0.90 -0.42 -17.58
C LYS A 288 2.13 -0.85 -16.78
N VAL A 289 3.33 -0.57 -17.29
CA VAL A 289 4.58 -0.86 -16.58
C VAL A 289 4.86 0.19 -15.49
N GLY A 290 5.38 -0.27 -14.36
CA GLY A 290 5.78 0.55 -13.21
C GLY A 290 4.70 0.65 -12.14
N THR A 291 5.05 1.24 -11.00
CA THR A 291 4.17 1.31 -9.83
C THR A 291 3.33 2.59 -9.88
N GLN A 292 3.84 3.71 -9.36
CA GLN A 292 3.09 4.98 -9.31
C GLN A 292 2.69 5.50 -10.70
N LYS A 293 3.52 5.24 -11.72
CA LYS A 293 3.27 5.63 -13.12
C LYS A 293 2.11 4.86 -13.76
N SER A 294 1.75 3.70 -13.24
CA SER A 294 0.66 2.85 -13.76
C SER A 294 -0.71 3.23 -13.21
N PHE A 295 -0.78 3.92 -12.09
CA PHE A 295 -2.04 4.26 -11.45
C PHE A 295 -2.85 5.23 -12.31
N CYS A 296 -4.13 4.94 -12.45
CA CYS A 296 -5.03 5.78 -13.24
C CYS A 296 -5.59 6.95 -12.40
N SER A 297 -5.92 8.03 -13.09
CA SER A 297 -6.66 9.14 -12.49
C SER A 297 -8.10 8.73 -12.17
N ARG A 298 -8.77 9.50 -11.29
CA ARG A 298 -10.20 9.31 -10.99
C ARG A 298 -11.06 9.32 -12.25
N ALA A 299 -10.79 10.23 -13.19
CA ALA A 299 -11.55 10.35 -14.42
C ALA A 299 -11.39 9.12 -15.34
N GLU A 300 -10.17 8.58 -15.46
CA GLU A 300 -9.91 7.34 -16.20
C GLU A 300 -10.62 6.15 -15.54
N PHE A 301 -10.54 6.04 -14.21
CA PHE A 301 -11.23 5.01 -13.44
C PHE A 301 -12.75 5.07 -13.67
N GLU A 302 -13.37 6.24 -13.51
CA GLU A 302 -14.83 6.41 -13.66
C GLU A 302 -15.32 6.09 -15.08
N LYS A 303 -14.51 6.41 -16.09
CA LYS A 303 -14.78 6.01 -17.48
C LYS A 303 -14.82 4.49 -17.61
N GLU A 304 -13.80 3.80 -17.09
CA GLU A 304 -13.71 2.34 -17.15
C GLU A 304 -14.78 1.65 -16.30
N TRP A 305 -15.13 2.22 -15.15
CA TRP A 305 -16.22 1.72 -14.30
C TRP A 305 -17.55 1.76 -15.04
N ARG A 306 -17.88 2.89 -15.70
CA ARG A 306 -19.11 3.02 -16.52
C ARG A 306 -19.13 2.08 -17.72
N ASN A 307 -17.99 1.94 -18.42
CA ASN A 307 -17.85 1.04 -19.56
C ASN A 307 -18.17 -0.42 -19.19
N ARG A 308 -17.99 -0.79 -17.93
CA ARG A 308 -18.27 -2.12 -17.39
C ARG A 308 -19.63 -2.24 -16.71
N GLY A 309 -20.52 -1.26 -16.91
CA GLY A 309 -21.89 -1.24 -16.38
C GLY A 309 -22.00 -0.77 -14.93
N GLY A 310 -20.94 -0.23 -14.35
CA GLY A 310 -20.97 0.34 -13.00
C GLY A 310 -21.72 1.67 -12.95
N ARG A 311 -22.49 1.90 -11.87
CA ARG A 311 -23.12 3.20 -11.57
C ARG A 311 -22.20 4.01 -10.66
N LEU A 312 -22.14 5.33 -10.87
CA LEU A 312 -21.39 6.27 -10.02
C LEU A 312 -22.19 6.63 -8.77
#